data_bbf815eb8bce2251698b3d78ffc92fbd
#
_entry.id   bbf815eb8bce2251698b3d78ffc92fbd
#
_cell.length_a   1.000
_cell.length_b   1.000
_cell.length_c   1.000
_cell.angle_alpha   90.00
_cell.angle_beta   90.00
_cell.angle_gamma   90.00
#
_symmetry.space_group_name_H-M   'P 1'
#
loop_
_entity.id
_entity.type
_entity.pdbx_description
1 polymer ?
#
loop_
_entity_poly.entity_id
_entity_poly.type
_entity_poly.pdbx_seq_one_letter_code
_entity_poly.pdbx_strand_id
1 'polypeptide(L)'
;MKPEEPSPSASAAELAAYLDSAIERIAREVLGKSPDHLIEAALYSLLGPGKRIRPRLVLAVADAFDLDPEISFPIATALEMTHAYTLIHDDLPAMDNDDFRRGRPTNHKVYGEGTALLAGDSLALLAPDVLLRLRDRLSAERVLTLLAGLLEASGARGVIAGQTMESRLAKIPVENGFAGLFEIFRLKTGALFHAALTLPAIAAGADASTVDQLGLLGDSIGIAFQIADDLEDDFITKKSDPAHVAFYGDAETARREAERRLVLEAGFSERLRENLTPFITELRTKLSGERT
;
A
#
# COMPACT_ATOMS: atom_id res chain seq x y z
N MET A 1 3.26 -23.67 -13.83
CA MET A 1 4.48 -23.19 -14.51
C MET A 1 4.85 -21.89 -13.81
N LYS A 2 6.07 -21.73 -13.29
CA LYS A 2 6.51 -20.43 -12.74
C LYS A 2 6.54 -19.45 -13.91
N PRO A 3 5.99 -18.23 -13.79
CA PRO A 3 6.21 -17.21 -14.79
C PRO A 3 7.72 -16.93 -14.90
N GLU A 4 8.24 -16.74 -16.11
CA GLU A 4 9.62 -16.33 -16.30
C GLU A 4 9.85 -14.97 -15.64
N GLU A 5 10.94 -14.86 -14.88
CA GLU A 5 11.31 -13.59 -14.26
C GLU A 5 11.52 -12.52 -15.35
N PRO A 6 10.93 -11.33 -15.19
CA PRO A 6 11.14 -10.26 -16.14
C PRO A 6 12.63 -9.87 -16.20
N SER A 7 13.08 -9.51 -17.38
CA SER A 7 14.47 -9.05 -17.56
C SER A 7 14.74 -7.79 -16.72
N PRO A 8 15.99 -7.48 -16.35
CA PRO A 8 16.35 -6.24 -15.65
C PRO A 8 15.92 -4.96 -16.39
N SER A 9 15.61 -5.07 -17.66
CA SER A 9 15.12 -3.97 -18.52
C SER A 9 13.61 -4.00 -18.75
N ALA A 10 12.86 -4.81 -18.00
CA ALA A 10 11.41 -4.92 -18.16
C ALA A 10 10.71 -3.58 -17.89
N SER A 11 9.74 -3.24 -18.70
CA SER A 11 8.89 -2.08 -18.51
C SER A 11 8.05 -2.21 -17.23
N ALA A 12 7.58 -1.08 -16.69
CA ALA A 12 6.68 -1.07 -15.54
C ALA A 12 5.42 -1.92 -15.78
N ALA A 13 4.92 -1.97 -17.02
CA ALA A 13 3.77 -2.78 -17.39
C ALA A 13 4.07 -4.30 -17.35
N GLU A 14 5.23 -4.73 -17.84
CA GLU A 14 5.67 -6.13 -17.77
C GLU A 14 5.87 -6.59 -16.34
N LEU A 15 6.47 -5.73 -15.50
CA LEU A 15 6.63 -6.02 -14.07
C LEU A 15 5.28 -6.09 -13.36
N ALA A 16 4.32 -5.22 -13.67
CA ALA A 16 2.97 -5.27 -13.12
C ALA A 16 2.24 -6.57 -13.53
N ALA A 17 2.31 -6.97 -14.79
CA ALA A 17 1.70 -8.22 -15.27
C ALA A 17 2.32 -9.46 -14.61
N TYR A 18 3.63 -9.46 -14.41
CA TYR A 18 4.32 -10.52 -13.67
C TYR A 18 3.87 -10.61 -12.23
N LEU A 19 3.78 -9.46 -11.55
CA LEU A 19 3.24 -9.35 -10.18
C LEU A 19 1.79 -9.83 -10.11
N ASP A 20 0.93 -9.43 -11.04
CA ASP A 20 -0.47 -9.84 -11.07
C ASP A 20 -0.60 -11.37 -11.19
N SER A 21 0.21 -11.99 -12.02
CA SER A 21 0.24 -13.46 -12.16
C SER A 21 0.67 -14.17 -10.87
N ALA A 22 1.67 -13.63 -10.18
CA ALA A 22 2.13 -14.20 -8.90
C ALA A 22 1.08 -14.00 -7.78
N ILE A 23 0.50 -12.80 -7.69
CA ILE A 23 -0.57 -12.46 -6.74
C ILE A 23 -1.78 -13.34 -6.98
N GLU A 24 -2.24 -13.48 -8.24
CA GLU A 24 -3.38 -14.34 -8.58
C GLU A 24 -3.14 -15.79 -8.17
N ARG A 25 -1.98 -16.34 -8.48
CA ARG A 25 -1.63 -17.73 -8.12
C ARG A 25 -1.71 -17.95 -6.62
N ILE A 26 -1.07 -17.07 -5.83
CA ILE A 26 -1.05 -17.18 -4.37
C ILE A 26 -2.46 -16.96 -3.79
N ALA A 27 -3.21 -15.97 -4.31
CA ALA A 27 -4.56 -15.68 -3.87
C ALA A 27 -5.50 -16.87 -4.12
N ARG A 28 -5.46 -17.46 -5.31
CA ARG A 28 -6.27 -18.66 -5.63
C ARG A 28 -5.92 -19.85 -4.74
N GLU A 29 -4.65 -20.01 -4.39
CA GLU A 29 -4.20 -21.08 -3.49
C GLU A 29 -4.76 -20.90 -2.08
N VAL A 30 -4.75 -19.68 -1.51
CA VAL A 30 -5.29 -19.43 -0.17
C VAL A 30 -6.82 -19.35 -0.15
N LEU A 31 -7.46 -18.86 -1.20
CA LEU A 31 -8.93 -18.91 -1.35
C LEU A 31 -9.43 -20.35 -1.43
N GLY A 32 -8.65 -21.25 -2.05
CA GLY A 32 -8.85 -22.68 -2.01
C GLY A 32 -10.26 -23.11 -2.46
N LYS A 33 -11.05 -23.70 -1.53
CA LYS A 33 -12.41 -24.21 -1.74
C LYS A 33 -13.49 -23.24 -1.28
N SER A 34 -13.22 -21.94 -1.22
CA SER A 34 -14.24 -20.93 -0.95
C SER A 34 -15.34 -20.96 -2.02
N PRO A 35 -16.55 -20.46 -1.72
CA PRO A 35 -17.60 -20.35 -2.74
C PRO A 35 -17.16 -19.52 -3.95
N ASP A 36 -17.48 -19.97 -5.18
CA ASP A 36 -17.01 -19.36 -6.42
C ASP A 36 -17.29 -17.86 -6.49
N HIS A 37 -18.49 -17.41 -6.11
CA HIS A 37 -18.88 -16.01 -6.13
C HIS A 37 -18.06 -15.15 -5.15
N LEU A 38 -17.57 -15.74 -4.04
CA LEU A 38 -16.67 -15.04 -3.13
C LEU A 38 -15.26 -14.91 -3.74
N ILE A 39 -14.78 -15.99 -4.39
CA ILE A 39 -13.50 -15.98 -5.12
C ILE A 39 -13.52 -14.92 -6.21
N GLU A 40 -14.57 -14.89 -7.02
CA GLU A 40 -14.75 -13.92 -8.10
C GLU A 40 -14.75 -12.47 -7.57
N ALA A 41 -15.52 -12.20 -6.52
CA ALA A 41 -15.61 -10.87 -5.92
C ALA A 41 -14.25 -10.42 -5.32
N ALA A 42 -13.55 -11.30 -4.60
CA ALA A 42 -12.24 -11.01 -4.03
C ALA A 42 -11.19 -10.71 -5.13
N LEU A 43 -11.10 -11.58 -6.14
CA LEU A 43 -10.16 -11.41 -7.24
C LEU A 43 -10.49 -10.22 -8.15
N TYR A 44 -11.77 -9.85 -8.30
CA TYR A 44 -12.18 -8.68 -9.06
C TYR A 44 -11.49 -7.40 -8.59
N SER A 45 -11.41 -7.19 -7.29
CA SER A 45 -10.75 -6.01 -6.70
C SER A 45 -9.24 -6.20 -6.58
N LEU A 46 -8.79 -7.37 -6.14
CA LEU A 46 -7.36 -7.66 -5.95
C LEU A 46 -6.57 -7.54 -7.26
N LEU A 47 -7.12 -8.04 -8.37
CA LEU A 47 -6.49 -8.01 -9.70
C LEU A 47 -7.00 -6.85 -10.56
N GLY A 48 -7.75 -5.92 -9.98
CA GLY A 48 -8.21 -4.71 -10.66
C GLY A 48 -7.03 -3.83 -11.12
N PRO A 49 -7.26 -2.89 -12.06
CA PRO A 49 -6.22 -2.01 -12.59
C PRO A 49 -5.48 -1.26 -11.46
N GLY A 50 -4.14 -1.23 -11.53
CA GLY A 50 -3.32 -0.54 -10.54
C GLY A 50 -1.84 -0.57 -10.87
N LYS A 51 -1.08 0.40 -10.34
CA LYS A 51 0.38 0.52 -10.55
C LYS A 51 1.20 -0.47 -9.71
N ARG A 52 0.58 -1.25 -8.83
CA ARG A 52 1.23 -2.21 -7.91
C ARG A 52 2.43 -1.61 -7.15
N ILE A 53 2.30 -0.38 -6.68
CA ILE A 53 3.42 0.35 -6.06
C ILE A 53 3.92 -0.39 -4.82
N ARG A 54 3.03 -0.85 -3.93
CA ARG A 54 3.42 -1.57 -2.70
C ARG A 54 4.11 -2.91 -2.99
N PRO A 55 3.56 -3.81 -3.83
CA PRO A 55 4.27 -5.00 -4.29
C PRO A 55 5.63 -4.70 -4.93
N ARG A 56 5.73 -3.67 -5.78
CA ARG A 56 7.00 -3.25 -6.40
C ARG A 56 8.03 -2.82 -5.36
N LEU A 57 7.62 -2.07 -4.32
CA LEU A 57 8.50 -1.68 -3.21
C LEU A 57 8.99 -2.89 -2.41
N VAL A 58 8.11 -3.87 -2.14
CA VAL A 58 8.53 -5.15 -1.52
C VAL A 58 9.62 -5.80 -2.32
N LEU A 59 9.46 -5.92 -3.66
CA LEU A 59 10.46 -6.55 -4.51
C LEU A 59 11.75 -5.74 -4.60
N ALA A 60 11.67 -4.41 -4.60
CA ALA A 60 12.85 -3.54 -4.60
C ALA A 60 13.72 -3.73 -3.35
N VAL A 61 13.08 -3.84 -2.18
CA VAL A 61 13.81 -4.14 -0.93
C VAL A 61 14.28 -5.60 -0.93
N ALA A 62 13.44 -6.55 -1.33
CA ALA A 62 13.78 -7.97 -1.40
C ALA A 62 15.03 -8.21 -2.27
N ASP A 63 15.10 -7.58 -3.45
CA ASP A 63 16.26 -7.66 -4.33
C ASP A 63 17.52 -7.09 -3.68
N ALA A 64 17.42 -5.97 -2.96
CA ALA A 64 18.56 -5.37 -2.28
C ALA A 64 19.16 -6.27 -1.17
N PHE A 65 18.38 -7.20 -0.63
CA PHE A 65 18.80 -8.16 0.40
C PHE A 65 18.93 -9.60 -0.13
N ASP A 66 18.89 -9.83 -1.43
CA ASP A 66 18.93 -11.15 -2.06
C ASP A 66 17.86 -12.13 -1.49
N LEU A 67 16.67 -11.61 -1.15
CA LEU A 67 15.59 -12.39 -0.57
C LEU A 67 14.93 -13.30 -1.62
N ASP A 68 14.78 -14.58 -1.29
CA ASP A 68 14.15 -15.59 -2.17
C ASP A 68 12.74 -15.10 -2.64
N PRO A 69 12.44 -15.15 -3.94
CA PRO A 69 11.12 -14.87 -4.49
C PRO A 69 9.97 -15.66 -3.83
N GLU A 70 10.22 -16.89 -3.37
CA GLU A 70 9.26 -17.70 -2.62
C GLU A 70 8.94 -17.13 -1.21
N ILE A 71 9.66 -16.09 -0.78
CA ILE A 71 9.38 -15.32 0.44
C ILE A 71 8.83 -13.95 0.08
N SER A 72 9.43 -13.25 -0.89
CA SER A 72 9.04 -11.87 -1.23
C SER A 72 7.67 -11.78 -1.90
N PHE A 73 7.29 -12.70 -2.80
CA PHE A 73 5.95 -12.69 -3.41
C PHE A 73 4.80 -12.93 -2.43
N PRO A 74 4.86 -13.86 -1.47
CA PRO A 74 3.89 -13.93 -0.39
C PRO A 74 3.74 -12.62 0.39
N ILE A 75 4.84 -11.94 0.72
CA ILE A 75 4.79 -10.63 1.42
C ILE A 75 4.09 -9.58 0.53
N ALA A 76 4.47 -9.48 -0.74
CA ALA A 76 3.86 -8.59 -1.72
C ALA A 76 2.35 -8.87 -1.88
N THR A 77 1.96 -10.15 -1.94
CA THR A 77 0.56 -10.58 -2.05
C THR A 77 -0.24 -10.21 -0.81
N ALA A 78 0.29 -10.47 0.39
CA ALA A 78 -0.38 -10.12 1.64
C ALA A 78 -0.65 -8.62 1.75
N LEU A 79 0.30 -7.78 1.34
CA LEU A 79 0.11 -6.33 1.32
C LEU A 79 -0.91 -5.88 0.26
N GLU A 80 -0.92 -6.50 -0.93
CA GLU A 80 -1.90 -6.14 -1.95
C GLU A 80 -3.30 -6.62 -1.56
N MET A 81 -3.46 -7.79 -0.92
CA MET A 81 -4.73 -8.23 -0.32
C MET A 81 -5.21 -7.23 0.74
N THR A 82 -4.30 -6.79 1.61
CA THR A 82 -4.60 -5.77 2.61
C THR A 82 -5.06 -4.47 1.95
N HIS A 83 -4.36 -4.00 0.93
CA HIS A 83 -4.78 -2.81 0.18
C HIS A 83 -6.12 -3.01 -0.53
N ALA A 84 -6.35 -4.17 -1.13
CA ALA A 84 -7.60 -4.46 -1.85
C ALA A 84 -8.82 -4.48 -0.91
N TYR A 85 -8.71 -5.07 0.29
CA TYR A 85 -9.82 -5.06 1.23
C TYR A 85 -10.18 -3.64 1.69
N THR A 86 -9.17 -2.77 1.92
CA THR A 86 -9.46 -1.39 2.32
C THR A 86 -10.23 -0.65 1.24
N LEU A 87 -9.85 -0.82 -0.04
CA LEU A 87 -10.57 -0.22 -1.16
C LEU A 87 -11.99 -0.75 -1.31
N ILE A 88 -12.21 -2.07 -1.13
CA ILE A 88 -13.56 -2.66 -1.20
C ILE A 88 -14.46 -2.04 -0.12
N HIS A 89 -13.95 -1.92 1.12
CA HIS A 89 -14.72 -1.39 2.23
C HIS A 89 -14.94 0.12 2.11
N ASP A 90 -13.93 0.88 1.67
CA ASP A 90 -14.04 2.32 1.45
C ASP A 90 -15.13 2.64 0.40
N ASP A 91 -15.24 1.83 -0.66
CA ASP A 91 -16.24 2.01 -1.72
C ASP A 91 -17.70 1.75 -1.28
N LEU A 92 -17.94 1.05 -0.15
CA LEU A 92 -19.29 0.69 0.29
C LEU A 92 -20.17 1.94 0.57
N PRO A 93 -21.51 1.83 0.41
CA PRO A 93 -22.45 2.92 0.69
C PRO A 93 -22.37 3.48 2.13
N ALA A 94 -21.89 2.69 3.08
CA ALA A 94 -21.68 3.12 4.47
C ALA A 94 -20.41 3.95 4.69
N MET A 95 -19.53 4.04 3.67
CA MET A 95 -18.28 4.74 3.67
C MET A 95 -18.30 5.86 2.61
N ASP A 96 -17.48 5.75 1.55
CA ASP A 96 -17.36 6.78 0.51
C ASP A 96 -18.50 6.72 -0.52
N ASN A 97 -19.18 5.57 -0.63
CA ASN A 97 -20.29 5.31 -1.57
C ASN A 97 -19.90 5.57 -3.03
N ASP A 98 -18.73 5.09 -3.43
CA ASP A 98 -18.21 5.26 -4.77
C ASP A 98 -18.80 4.24 -5.76
N ASP A 99 -19.32 4.72 -6.89
CA ASP A 99 -19.84 3.87 -7.96
C ASP A 99 -18.75 3.29 -8.85
N PHE A 100 -17.62 4.01 -8.99
CA PHE A 100 -16.51 3.66 -9.86
C PHE A 100 -15.17 3.86 -9.16
N ARG A 101 -14.23 2.93 -9.43
CA ARG A 101 -12.84 3.01 -9.00
C ARG A 101 -11.91 2.63 -10.15
N ARG A 102 -10.96 3.50 -10.48
CA ARG A 102 -9.99 3.27 -11.59
C ARG A 102 -10.68 2.92 -12.91
N GLY A 103 -11.80 3.59 -13.21
CA GLY A 103 -12.56 3.42 -14.45
C GLY A 103 -13.42 2.15 -14.54
N ARG A 104 -13.54 1.37 -13.44
CA ARG A 104 -14.41 0.18 -13.36
C ARG A 104 -15.47 0.37 -12.26
N PRO A 105 -16.67 -0.23 -12.40
CA PRO A 105 -17.62 -0.28 -11.31
C PRO A 105 -17.00 -0.87 -10.04
N THR A 106 -17.36 -0.33 -8.87
CA THR A 106 -16.89 -0.83 -7.58
C THR A 106 -17.43 -2.21 -7.27
N ASN A 107 -16.81 -2.92 -6.33
CA ASN A 107 -17.16 -4.30 -6.01
C ASN A 107 -18.65 -4.45 -5.63
N HIS A 108 -19.17 -3.55 -4.79
CA HIS A 108 -20.57 -3.59 -4.35
C HIS A 108 -21.56 -3.31 -5.49
N LYS A 109 -21.15 -2.60 -6.55
CA LYS A 109 -22.01 -2.41 -7.75
C LYS A 109 -22.10 -3.66 -8.61
N VAL A 110 -21.04 -4.49 -8.61
CA VAL A 110 -21.01 -5.72 -9.43
C VAL A 110 -21.60 -6.92 -8.69
N TYR A 111 -21.26 -7.09 -7.41
CA TYR A 111 -21.58 -8.29 -6.63
C TYR A 111 -22.61 -8.04 -5.51
N GLY A 112 -23.03 -6.80 -5.29
CA GLY A 112 -23.89 -6.39 -4.18
C GLY A 112 -23.11 -6.14 -2.90
N GLU A 113 -23.68 -5.31 -2.00
CA GLU A 113 -23.05 -4.84 -0.78
C GLU A 113 -22.59 -5.96 0.15
N GLY A 114 -23.45 -6.96 0.38
CA GLY A 114 -23.14 -8.08 1.28
C GLY A 114 -21.98 -8.92 0.78
N THR A 115 -21.92 -9.23 -0.53
CA THR A 115 -20.79 -9.97 -1.11
C THR A 115 -19.51 -9.15 -1.09
N ALA A 116 -19.59 -7.84 -1.38
CA ALA A 116 -18.45 -6.95 -1.32
C ALA A 116 -17.86 -6.87 0.10
N LEU A 117 -18.70 -6.70 1.12
CA LEU A 117 -18.28 -6.71 2.52
C LEU A 117 -17.51 -8.01 2.86
N LEU A 118 -18.12 -9.18 2.52
CA LEU A 118 -17.49 -10.48 2.78
C LEU A 118 -16.23 -10.72 1.96
N ALA A 119 -16.14 -10.19 0.74
CA ALA A 119 -14.92 -10.25 -0.06
C ALA A 119 -13.77 -9.44 0.59
N GLY A 120 -14.07 -8.26 1.11
CA GLY A 120 -13.12 -7.47 1.90
C GLY A 120 -12.68 -8.21 3.16
N ASP A 121 -13.61 -8.73 3.96
CA ASP A 121 -13.32 -9.53 5.17
C ASP A 121 -12.42 -10.74 4.84
N SER A 122 -12.73 -11.44 3.73
CA SER A 122 -11.93 -12.59 3.29
C SER A 122 -10.49 -12.19 3.00
N LEU A 123 -10.27 -11.12 2.23
CA LEU A 123 -8.92 -10.66 1.91
C LEU A 123 -8.16 -10.19 3.16
N ALA A 124 -8.83 -9.51 4.10
CA ALA A 124 -8.24 -9.08 5.36
C ALA A 124 -7.74 -10.25 6.22
N LEU A 125 -8.49 -11.38 6.24
CA LEU A 125 -8.12 -12.58 6.99
C LEU A 125 -7.12 -13.45 6.23
N LEU A 126 -7.16 -13.50 4.91
CA LEU A 126 -6.23 -14.30 4.10
C LEU A 126 -4.85 -13.66 3.98
N ALA A 127 -4.73 -12.36 4.09
CA ALA A 127 -3.42 -11.69 4.06
C ALA A 127 -2.45 -12.21 5.14
N PRO A 128 -2.83 -12.31 6.44
CA PRO A 128 -2.01 -12.99 7.45
C PRO A 128 -1.79 -14.48 7.15
N ASP A 129 -2.78 -15.21 6.61
CA ASP A 129 -2.63 -16.64 6.27
C ASP A 129 -1.51 -16.86 5.23
N VAL A 130 -1.41 -15.97 4.24
CA VAL A 130 -0.29 -15.99 3.27
C VAL A 130 1.06 -15.92 3.97
N LEU A 131 1.23 -15.04 4.96
CA LEU A 131 2.48 -14.93 5.72
C LEU A 131 2.74 -16.13 6.63
N LEU A 132 1.68 -16.75 7.21
CA LEU A 132 1.81 -17.96 8.00
C LEU A 132 2.40 -19.14 7.22
N ARG A 133 2.18 -19.21 5.91
CA ARG A 133 2.73 -20.24 5.04
C ARG A 133 4.25 -20.15 4.88
N LEU A 134 4.85 -19.01 5.24
CA LEU A 134 6.30 -18.84 5.25
C LEU A 134 7.02 -19.62 6.38
N ARG A 135 6.28 -20.26 7.30
CA ARG A 135 6.82 -21.06 8.41
C ARG A 135 7.74 -22.20 7.96
N ASP A 136 7.60 -22.67 6.70
CA ASP A 136 8.44 -23.73 6.14
C ASP A 136 9.77 -23.18 5.56
N ARG A 137 9.93 -21.84 5.52
CA ARG A 137 11.08 -21.13 4.95
C ARG A 137 11.77 -20.17 5.92
N LEU A 138 11.04 -19.66 6.91
CA LEU A 138 11.52 -18.72 7.92
C LEU A 138 11.33 -19.30 9.33
N SER A 139 12.11 -18.81 10.28
CA SER A 139 11.91 -19.16 11.68
C SER A 139 10.52 -18.70 12.16
N ALA A 140 9.94 -19.42 13.14
CA ALA A 140 8.65 -19.06 13.72
C ALA A 140 8.65 -17.62 14.29
N GLU A 141 9.75 -17.19 14.91
CA GLU A 141 9.93 -15.83 15.43
C GLU A 141 9.81 -14.79 14.30
N ARG A 142 10.48 -15.05 13.17
CA ARG A 142 10.45 -14.14 12.02
C ARG A 142 9.06 -14.06 11.39
N VAL A 143 8.38 -15.20 11.26
CA VAL A 143 6.98 -15.22 10.79
C VAL A 143 6.06 -14.43 11.73
N LEU A 144 6.22 -14.59 13.05
CA LEU A 144 5.43 -13.82 14.03
C LEU A 144 5.71 -12.32 13.92
N THR A 145 6.96 -11.92 13.67
CA THR A 145 7.31 -10.50 13.46
C THR A 145 6.67 -9.94 12.18
N LEU A 146 6.67 -10.70 11.08
CA LEU A 146 5.99 -10.32 9.85
C LEU A 146 4.47 -10.15 10.06
N LEU A 147 3.85 -11.10 10.77
CA LEU A 147 2.43 -11.03 11.12
C LEU A 147 2.11 -9.81 11.97
N ALA A 148 2.92 -9.56 13.02
CA ALA A 148 2.75 -8.40 13.89
C ALA A 148 2.81 -7.09 13.07
N GLY A 149 3.80 -6.94 12.18
CA GLY A 149 3.95 -5.77 11.33
C GLY A 149 2.78 -5.58 10.35
N LEU A 150 2.30 -6.67 9.71
CA LEU A 150 1.13 -6.59 8.83
C LEU A 150 -0.14 -6.20 9.59
N LEU A 151 -0.39 -6.83 10.74
CA LEU A 151 -1.57 -6.56 11.57
C LEU A 151 -1.54 -5.16 12.18
N GLU A 152 -0.38 -4.65 12.53
CA GLU A 152 -0.23 -3.27 12.98
C GLU A 152 -0.53 -2.28 11.85
N ALA A 153 0.05 -2.50 10.68
CA ALA A 153 -0.17 -1.63 9.51
C ALA A 153 -1.63 -1.63 9.03
N SER A 154 -2.29 -2.80 9.03
CA SER A 154 -3.68 -2.94 8.56
C SER A 154 -4.74 -2.61 9.61
N GLY A 155 -4.39 -2.72 10.89
CA GLY A 155 -5.34 -2.72 12.00
C GLY A 155 -5.67 -1.35 12.59
N ALA A 156 -6.15 -1.41 13.86
CA ALA A 156 -6.60 -0.24 14.62
C ALA A 156 -5.47 0.74 15.01
N ARG A 157 -4.21 0.43 14.73
CA ARG A 157 -3.05 1.32 14.90
C ARG A 157 -2.44 1.79 13.57
N GLY A 158 -3.02 1.36 12.44
CA GLY A 158 -2.61 1.70 11.08
C GLY A 158 -3.79 2.21 10.25
N VAL A 159 -4.08 1.54 9.13
CA VAL A 159 -5.06 2.00 8.14
C VAL A 159 -6.45 2.24 8.74
N ILE A 160 -6.97 1.32 9.58
CA ILE A 160 -8.28 1.49 10.21
C ILE A 160 -8.31 2.73 11.12
N ALA A 161 -7.23 3.01 11.86
CA ALA A 161 -7.14 4.23 12.66
C ALA A 161 -7.16 5.48 11.76
N GLY A 162 -6.36 5.50 10.69
CA GLY A 162 -6.31 6.61 9.74
C GLY A 162 -7.67 6.87 9.10
N GLN A 163 -8.34 5.84 8.62
CA GLN A 163 -9.69 5.92 8.05
C GLN A 163 -10.72 6.44 9.07
N THR A 164 -10.64 5.96 10.33
CA THR A 164 -11.52 6.43 11.40
C THR A 164 -11.27 7.90 11.74
N MET A 165 -10.02 8.34 11.75
CA MET A 165 -9.69 9.75 12.01
C MET A 165 -10.17 10.64 10.87
N GLU A 166 -9.95 10.25 9.62
CA GLU A 166 -10.39 10.98 8.43
C GLU A 166 -11.91 11.13 8.38
N SER A 167 -12.68 10.08 8.65
CA SER A 167 -14.15 10.13 8.66
C SER A 167 -14.73 11.13 9.67
N ARG A 168 -13.94 11.54 10.67
CA ARG A 168 -14.31 12.56 11.65
C ARG A 168 -13.99 13.98 11.19
N LEU A 169 -13.08 14.16 10.24
CA LEU A 169 -12.63 15.49 9.77
C LEU A 169 -13.76 16.32 9.19
N ALA A 170 -14.75 15.68 8.56
CA ALA A 170 -15.95 16.37 8.07
C ALA A 170 -16.69 17.16 9.17
N LYS A 171 -16.47 16.81 10.47
CA LYS A 171 -17.12 17.45 11.62
C LYS A 171 -16.15 18.26 12.47
N ILE A 172 -14.90 17.84 12.57
CA ILE A 172 -13.89 18.43 13.49
C ILE A 172 -12.54 18.43 12.76
N PRO A 173 -12.09 19.59 12.23
CA PRO A 173 -10.76 19.72 11.66
C PRO A 173 -9.66 19.33 12.68
N VAL A 174 -8.54 18.80 12.19
CA VAL A 174 -7.42 18.46 13.06
C VAL A 174 -6.80 19.71 13.69
N GLU A 175 -6.41 19.58 14.93
CA GLU A 175 -5.54 20.55 15.58
C GLU A 175 -4.12 20.48 14.95
N ASN A 176 -3.38 21.58 15.03
CA ASN A 176 -1.99 21.68 14.52
C ASN A 176 -1.83 21.66 12.99
N GLY A 177 -2.89 21.96 12.20
CA GLY A 177 -2.81 22.16 10.75
C GLY A 177 -2.22 20.96 10.00
N PHE A 178 -1.23 21.20 9.15
CA PHE A 178 -0.57 20.14 8.37
C PHE A 178 -0.05 18.96 9.22
N ALA A 179 0.50 19.22 10.41
CA ALA A 179 1.05 18.15 11.25
C ALA A 179 -0.03 17.14 11.68
N GLY A 180 -1.23 17.63 12.02
CA GLY A 180 -2.35 16.76 12.36
C GLY A 180 -2.89 15.99 11.14
N LEU A 181 -2.97 16.64 9.97
CA LEU A 181 -3.36 15.98 8.72
C LEU A 181 -2.35 14.90 8.30
N PHE A 182 -1.05 15.19 8.42
CA PHE A 182 0.00 14.24 8.04
C PHE A 182 0.02 13.00 8.94
N GLU A 183 -0.41 13.11 10.19
CA GLU A 183 -0.60 11.92 11.04
C GLU A 183 -1.71 11.02 10.50
N ILE A 184 -2.80 11.58 9.98
CA ILE A 184 -3.85 10.81 9.30
C ILE A 184 -3.30 10.16 8.03
N PHE A 185 -2.57 10.90 7.20
CA PHE A 185 -1.94 10.37 5.99
C PHE A 185 -0.92 9.26 6.29
N ARG A 186 -0.15 9.43 7.36
CA ARG A 186 0.79 8.40 7.85
C ARG A 186 0.05 7.10 8.19
N LEU A 187 -1.06 7.19 8.89
CA LEU A 187 -1.84 6.02 9.31
C LEU A 187 -2.63 5.43 8.13
N LYS A 188 -3.41 6.25 7.40
CA LYS A 188 -4.28 5.76 6.33
C LYS A 188 -3.50 5.21 5.13
N THR A 189 -2.49 5.94 4.70
CA THR A 189 -1.72 5.65 3.48
C THR A 189 -0.32 5.14 3.80
N GLY A 190 0.40 5.79 4.71
CA GLY A 190 1.79 5.49 5.08
C GLY A 190 1.99 4.13 5.70
N ALA A 191 1.07 3.64 6.53
CA ALA A 191 1.22 2.37 7.23
C ALA A 191 1.49 1.18 6.30
N LEU A 192 0.84 1.11 5.13
CA LEU A 192 1.10 0.06 4.15
C LEU A 192 2.39 0.29 3.33
N PHE A 193 2.85 1.54 3.18
CA PHE A 193 4.17 1.83 2.62
C PHE A 193 5.29 1.47 3.62
N HIS A 194 5.08 1.78 4.89
CA HIS A 194 5.94 1.32 5.99
C HIS A 194 6.12 -0.21 5.96
N ALA A 195 5.01 -0.94 5.93
CA ALA A 195 5.04 -2.40 5.85
C ALA A 195 5.69 -2.91 4.55
N ALA A 196 5.48 -2.24 3.41
CA ALA A 196 6.08 -2.62 2.14
C ALA A 196 7.61 -2.53 2.13
N LEU A 197 8.20 -1.64 2.93
CA LEU A 197 9.64 -1.51 3.06
C LEU A 197 10.21 -2.36 4.20
N THR A 198 9.49 -2.48 5.33
CA THR A 198 10.02 -3.16 6.52
C THR A 198 9.86 -4.67 6.48
N LEU A 199 8.72 -5.21 5.99
CA LEU A 199 8.48 -6.65 6.02
C LEU A 199 9.50 -7.45 5.20
N PRO A 200 9.88 -7.08 3.96
CA PRO A 200 10.93 -7.81 3.24
C PRO A 200 12.31 -7.71 3.91
N ALA A 201 12.66 -6.56 4.51
CA ALA A 201 13.90 -6.39 5.26
C ALA A 201 13.94 -7.28 6.52
N ILE A 202 12.83 -7.34 7.27
CA ILE A 202 12.66 -8.27 8.40
C ILE A 202 12.80 -9.72 7.94
N ALA A 203 12.15 -10.10 6.84
CA ALA A 203 12.25 -11.46 6.29
C ALA A 203 13.69 -11.81 5.91
N ALA A 204 14.45 -10.89 5.38
CA ALA A 204 15.86 -11.04 5.04
C ALA A 204 16.79 -11.04 6.27
N GLY A 205 16.32 -10.59 7.44
CA GLY A 205 17.13 -10.52 8.66
C GLY A 205 18.00 -9.26 8.75
N ALA A 206 17.56 -8.15 8.16
CA ALA A 206 18.19 -6.86 8.32
C ALA A 206 18.26 -6.46 9.81
N ASP A 207 19.26 -5.65 10.16
CA ASP A 207 19.37 -5.11 11.51
C ASP A 207 18.25 -4.12 11.85
N ALA A 208 17.98 -3.93 13.15
CA ALA A 208 16.90 -3.08 13.62
C ALA A 208 17.01 -1.63 13.12
N SER A 209 18.23 -1.08 13.05
CA SER A 209 18.44 0.29 12.57
C SER A 209 18.03 0.46 11.11
N THR A 210 18.36 -0.52 10.27
CA THR A 210 17.96 -0.53 8.85
C THR A 210 16.44 -0.66 8.71
N VAL A 211 15.81 -1.53 9.51
CA VAL A 211 14.34 -1.69 9.52
C VAL A 211 13.65 -0.41 9.94
N ASP A 212 14.13 0.25 11.01
CA ASP A 212 13.57 1.51 11.50
C ASP A 212 13.68 2.64 10.45
N GLN A 213 14.84 2.76 9.78
CA GLN A 213 15.05 3.74 8.72
C GLN A 213 14.13 3.48 7.51
N LEU A 214 13.95 2.23 7.11
CA LEU A 214 13.02 1.84 6.06
C LEU A 214 11.57 2.16 6.46
N GLY A 215 11.20 1.96 7.71
CA GLY A 215 9.90 2.33 8.24
C GLY A 215 9.63 3.83 8.14
N LEU A 216 10.57 4.66 8.59
CA LEU A 216 10.48 6.13 8.48
C LEU A 216 10.39 6.61 7.03
N LEU A 217 11.12 5.97 6.12
CA LEU A 217 11.02 6.25 4.70
C LEU A 217 9.64 5.85 4.14
N GLY A 218 9.10 4.70 4.54
CA GLY A 218 7.77 4.25 4.14
C GLY A 218 6.67 5.22 4.58
N ASP A 219 6.70 5.67 5.82
CA ASP A 219 5.79 6.70 6.34
C ASP A 219 5.90 7.99 5.51
N SER A 220 7.13 8.42 5.20
CA SER A 220 7.41 9.61 4.40
C SER A 220 6.89 9.50 2.96
N ILE A 221 7.09 8.35 2.32
CA ILE A 221 6.57 8.05 0.97
C ILE A 221 5.03 8.10 1.00
N GLY A 222 4.39 7.49 2.00
CA GLY A 222 2.94 7.47 2.09
C GLY A 222 2.33 8.86 2.28
N ILE A 223 2.92 9.71 3.13
CA ILE A 223 2.50 11.10 3.30
C ILE A 223 2.68 11.88 1.98
N ALA A 224 3.85 11.77 1.35
CA ALA A 224 4.14 12.46 0.10
C ALA A 224 3.24 11.97 -1.04
N PHE A 225 2.90 10.68 -1.06
CA PHE A 225 1.98 10.09 -2.03
C PHE A 225 0.58 10.70 -1.90
N GLN A 226 0.05 10.81 -0.68
CA GLN A 226 -1.25 11.43 -0.45
C GLN A 226 -1.25 12.92 -0.80
N ILE A 227 -0.19 13.65 -0.45
CA ILE A 227 -0.05 15.06 -0.87
C ILE A 227 -0.04 15.16 -2.39
N ALA A 228 0.65 14.25 -3.09
CA ALA A 228 0.70 14.26 -4.55
C ALA A 228 -0.67 13.95 -5.19
N ASP A 229 -1.46 13.06 -4.58
CA ASP A 229 -2.84 12.80 -5.00
C ASP A 229 -3.70 14.06 -4.80
N ASP A 230 -3.63 14.70 -3.64
CA ASP A 230 -4.36 15.93 -3.33
C ASP A 230 -3.97 17.10 -4.25
N LEU A 231 -2.72 17.17 -4.72
CA LEU A 231 -2.27 18.22 -5.67
C LEU A 231 -2.80 18.01 -7.09
N GLU A 232 -3.27 16.81 -7.45
CA GLU A 232 -3.94 16.54 -8.73
C GLU A 232 -5.40 17.01 -8.73
N ASP A 233 -6.00 17.18 -7.56
CA ASP A 233 -7.36 17.69 -7.38
C ASP A 233 -7.45 19.21 -7.65
N ASP A 234 -8.68 19.70 -7.85
CA ASP A 234 -8.92 21.14 -7.92
C ASP A 234 -8.75 21.78 -6.53
N PHE A 235 -7.59 22.38 -6.32
CA PHE A 235 -7.19 22.99 -5.05
C PHE A 235 -8.14 24.10 -4.57
N ILE A 236 -8.86 24.75 -5.48
CA ILE A 236 -9.79 25.84 -5.15
C ILE A 236 -11.06 25.26 -4.52
N THR A 237 -11.63 24.23 -5.13
CA THR A 237 -12.87 23.59 -4.64
C THR A 237 -12.63 22.80 -3.35
N LYS A 238 -11.42 22.30 -3.13
CA LYS A 238 -11.03 21.50 -1.96
C LYS A 238 -10.66 22.32 -0.71
N LYS A 239 -10.64 23.66 -0.77
CA LYS A 239 -10.35 24.52 0.40
C LYS A 239 -11.31 24.37 1.57
N SER A 240 -12.50 23.85 1.35
CA SER A 240 -13.49 23.57 2.41
C SER A 240 -13.42 22.14 2.95
N ASP A 241 -12.54 21.29 2.42
CA ASP A 241 -12.41 19.89 2.80
C ASP A 241 -11.27 19.69 3.82
N PRO A 242 -11.57 19.45 5.10
CA PRO A 242 -10.54 19.25 6.14
C PRO A 242 -9.68 17.98 5.96
N ALA A 243 -10.06 17.07 5.06
CA ALA A 243 -9.25 15.88 4.71
C ALA A 243 -8.22 16.17 3.62
N HIS A 244 -8.24 17.38 3.03
CA HIS A 244 -7.38 17.76 1.91
C HIS A 244 -6.36 18.83 2.31
N VAL A 245 -5.14 18.76 1.76
CA VAL A 245 -4.06 19.74 2.08
C VAL A 245 -4.44 21.19 1.77
N ALA A 246 -5.32 21.43 0.78
CA ALA A 246 -5.80 22.77 0.42
C ALA A 246 -6.52 23.51 1.57
N PHE A 247 -7.09 22.78 2.53
CA PHE A 247 -7.72 23.36 3.72
C PHE A 247 -6.70 24.02 4.65
N TYR A 248 -5.48 23.48 4.74
CA TYR A 248 -4.46 23.91 5.70
C TYR A 248 -3.40 24.83 5.12
N GLY A 249 -3.29 24.94 3.79
CA GLY A 249 -2.28 25.79 3.15
C GLY A 249 -2.38 25.86 1.63
N ASP A 250 -1.37 26.43 0.99
CA ASP A 250 -1.26 26.48 -0.45
C ASP A 250 -0.52 25.27 -1.04
N ALA A 251 -0.68 25.06 -2.35
CA ALA A 251 -0.09 23.94 -3.08
C ALA A 251 1.45 23.93 -2.99
N GLU A 252 2.09 25.08 -2.99
CA GLU A 252 3.55 25.20 -2.92
C GLU A 252 4.08 24.77 -1.54
N THR A 253 3.39 25.14 -0.47
CA THR A 253 3.73 24.69 0.89
C THR A 253 3.55 23.20 1.03
N ALA A 254 2.44 22.61 0.53
CA ALA A 254 2.20 21.19 0.54
C ALA A 254 3.29 20.43 -0.23
N ARG A 255 3.66 20.91 -1.43
CA ARG A 255 4.72 20.33 -2.26
C ARG A 255 6.07 20.30 -1.53
N ARG A 256 6.49 21.43 -0.97
CA ARG A 256 7.76 21.52 -0.20
C ARG A 256 7.79 20.57 0.99
N GLU A 257 6.66 20.43 1.68
CA GLU A 257 6.56 19.48 2.80
C GLU A 257 6.69 18.02 2.34
N ALA A 258 6.13 17.65 1.17
CA ALA A 258 6.30 16.33 0.59
C ALA A 258 7.76 16.08 0.15
N GLU A 259 8.35 17.00 -0.61
CA GLU A 259 9.72 16.87 -1.12
C GLU A 259 10.75 16.73 -0.01
N ARG A 260 10.58 17.48 1.09
CA ARG A 260 11.48 17.43 2.25
C ARG A 260 11.49 16.06 2.94
N ARG A 261 10.44 15.27 2.81
CA ARG A 261 10.31 13.92 3.37
C ARG A 261 10.93 12.83 2.51
N LEU A 262 11.11 13.09 1.21
CA LEU A 262 11.60 12.09 0.26
C LEU A 262 13.14 12.06 0.22
N VAL A 263 13.75 11.64 1.33
CA VAL A 263 15.19 11.54 1.48
C VAL A 263 15.59 10.08 1.71
N LEU A 264 16.52 9.59 0.88
CA LEU A 264 17.13 8.28 1.09
C LEU A 264 18.27 8.42 2.10
N GLU A 265 18.23 7.60 3.15
CA GLU A 265 19.22 7.62 4.21
C GLU A 265 20.62 7.27 3.71
N ALA A 266 21.63 7.99 4.18
CA ALA A 266 23.02 7.75 3.81
C ALA A 266 23.54 6.38 4.28
N GLY A 267 22.89 5.81 5.32
CA GLY A 267 23.23 4.49 5.87
C GLY A 267 22.73 3.32 5.02
N PHE A 268 21.86 3.53 4.03
CA PHE A 268 21.40 2.46 3.14
C PHE A 268 22.55 1.96 2.24
N SER A 269 22.57 0.65 1.97
CA SER A 269 23.49 0.09 0.97
C SER A 269 23.27 0.74 -0.40
N GLU A 270 24.30 0.71 -1.24
CA GLU A 270 24.21 1.26 -2.60
C GLU A 270 23.05 0.62 -3.38
N ARG A 271 22.95 -0.71 -3.36
CA ARG A 271 21.88 -1.46 -4.03
C ARG A 271 20.47 -1.08 -3.52
N LEU A 272 20.32 -0.89 -2.21
CA LEU A 272 19.03 -0.45 -1.64
C LEU A 272 18.66 0.95 -2.12
N ARG A 273 19.61 1.87 -2.17
CA ARG A 273 19.38 3.22 -2.72
C ARG A 273 19.05 3.19 -4.20
N GLU A 274 19.79 2.42 -5.00
CA GLU A 274 19.52 2.25 -6.43
C GLU A 274 18.11 1.72 -6.67
N ASN A 275 17.68 0.70 -5.93
CA ASN A 275 16.38 0.08 -6.08
C ASN A 275 15.21 0.99 -5.64
N LEU A 276 15.42 1.87 -4.67
CA LEU A 276 14.37 2.78 -4.18
C LEU A 276 14.33 4.12 -4.92
N THR A 277 15.42 4.55 -5.55
CA THR A 277 15.50 5.82 -6.29
C THR A 277 14.40 5.97 -7.36
N PRO A 278 14.04 4.96 -8.17
CA PRO A 278 12.98 5.09 -9.17
C PRO A 278 11.63 5.50 -8.56
N PHE A 279 11.27 4.97 -7.39
CA PHE A 279 10.02 5.30 -6.70
C PHE A 279 10.02 6.73 -6.18
N ILE A 280 11.13 7.18 -5.61
CA ILE A 280 11.30 8.55 -5.14
C ILE A 280 11.22 9.52 -6.33
N THR A 281 11.84 9.18 -7.46
CA THR A 281 11.82 9.99 -8.68
C THR A 281 10.41 10.05 -9.26
N GLU A 282 9.70 8.91 -9.39
CA GLU A 282 8.30 8.85 -9.86
C GLU A 282 7.41 9.76 -9.00
N LEU A 283 7.58 9.71 -7.68
CA LEU A 283 6.78 10.52 -6.76
C LEU A 283 7.12 12.01 -6.84
N ARG A 284 8.40 12.38 -6.99
CA ARG A 284 8.81 13.78 -7.21
C ARG A 284 8.26 14.35 -8.51
N THR A 285 8.28 13.55 -9.59
CA THR A 285 7.67 13.94 -10.87
C THR A 285 6.17 14.17 -10.72
N LYS A 286 5.48 13.32 -9.97
CA LYS A 286 4.06 13.52 -9.67
C LYS A 286 3.81 14.81 -8.88
N LEU A 287 4.64 15.10 -7.86
CA LEU A 287 4.57 16.32 -7.07
C LEU A 287 4.83 17.59 -7.90
N SER A 288 5.72 17.55 -8.91
CA SER A 288 5.98 18.69 -9.77
C SER A 288 4.84 19.01 -10.74
N GLY A 289 3.90 18.08 -10.94
CA GLY A 289 2.82 18.22 -11.92
C GLY A 289 3.26 18.00 -13.36
N GLU A 290 4.46 17.53 -13.59
CA GLU A 290 4.94 17.12 -14.91
C GLU A 290 4.22 15.82 -15.30
N ARG A 291 3.43 15.87 -16.39
CA ARG A 291 2.77 14.68 -16.93
C ARG A 291 3.80 13.79 -17.61
N THR A 292 3.99 12.58 -17.08
CA THR A 292 4.77 11.51 -17.73
C THR A 292 3.98 10.87 -18.85
#